data_54be02955d95c75033034b0a0de3659f
#
_entry.id   54be02955d95c75033034b0a0de3659f
#
_cell.length_a   1.000
_cell.length_b   1.000
_cell.length_c   1.000
_cell.angle_alpha   90.00
_cell.angle_beta   90.00
_cell.angle_gamma   90.00
#
_symmetry.space_group_name_H-M   'P 1'
#
loop_
_entity.id
_entity.type
_entity.pdbx_description
1 polymer ?
#
loop_
_entity_poly.entity_id
_entity_poly.type
_entity_poly.pdbx_seq_one_letter_code
_entity_poly.pdbx_strand_id
1 'polypeptide(L)'
;MLNICGCLVHTMPEMTDSVIAAINEIEGGEVHAQEDGRIVVTVEDTETQRASEQIMDMHQIPGVLTVTLTYHHFEEMGASAPNLDQPTH
;
A
#
# COMPACT_ATOMS: atom_id res chain seq x y z
N MET A 1 -15.50 3.75 8.54
CA MET A 1 -14.10 4.14 8.74
C MET A 1 -13.21 3.46 7.71
N LEU A 2 -12.36 4.23 7.08
CA LEU A 2 -11.57 3.75 5.97
C LEU A 2 -10.14 4.24 6.08
N ASN A 3 -9.19 3.33 6.04
CA ASN A 3 -7.78 3.68 5.95
C ASN A 3 -7.28 3.32 4.58
N ILE A 4 -6.60 4.26 3.94
CA ILE A 4 -5.96 4.02 2.66
C ILE A 4 -4.51 4.41 2.82
N CYS A 5 -3.62 3.49 2.50
CA CYS A 5 -2.19 3.73 2.61
C CYS A 5 -1.56 3.63 1.24
N GLY A 6 -0.80 4.64 0.88
CA GLY A 6 0.00 4.58 -0.34
C GLY A 6 1.38 4.09 0.00
N CYS A 7 1.84 3.10 -0.73
CA CYS A 7 3.12 2.46 -0.46
C CYS A 7 3.96 2.42 -1.71
N LEU A 8 5.26 2.50 -1.50
CA LEU A 8 6.21 2.27 -2.57
C LEU A 8 6.91 0.96 -2.25
N VAL A 9 6.73 -0.02 -3.12
CA VAL A 9 7.31 -1.34 -2.93
C VAL A 9 8.51 -1.47 -3.84
N HIS A 10 9.66 -1.78 -3.25
CA HIS A 10 10.87 -2.02 -4.02
C HIS A 10 11.06 -3.51 -4.16
N THR A 11 11.31 -3.97 -5.37
CA THR A 11 11.48 -5.39 -5.66
C THR A 11 12.80 -5.63 -6.35
N MET A 12 13.21 -6.90 -6.34
CA MET A 12 14.27 -7.33 -7.26
C MET A 12 13.68 -7.24 -8.66
N PRO A 13 14.39 -6.60 -9.60
CA PRO A 13 13.81 -6.34 -10.92
C PRO A 13 13.25 -7.56 -11.63
N GLU A 14 13.94 -8.69 -11.49
CA GLU A 14 13.50 -9.91 -12.18
C GLU A 14 12.29 -10.52 -11.53
N MET A 15 11.86 -10.03 -10.36
CA MET A 15 10.71 -10.58 -9.66
C MET A 15 9.54 -9.61 -9.62
N THR A 16 9.63 -8.48 -10.31
CA THR A 16 8.59 -7.46 -10.26
C THR A 16 7.24 -8.03 -10.66
N ASP A 17 7.19 -8.79 -11.74
CA ASP A 17 5.92 -9.32 -12.22
C ASP A 17 5.29 -10.29 -11.22
N SER A 18 6.10 -11.13 -10.59
CA SER A 18 5.55 -12.06 -9.62
C SER A 18 5.10 -11.33 -8.36
N VAL A 19 5.80 -10.26 -7.99
CA VAL A 19 5.38 -9.47 -6.84
C VAL A 19 4.06 -8.77 -7.14
N ILE A 20 3.91 -8.22 -8.34
CA ILE A 20 2.67 -7.58 -8.73
C ILE A 20 1.52 -8.58 -8.66
N ALA A 21 1.74 -9.78 -9.16
CA ALA A 21 0.69 -10.81 -9.11
C ALA A 21 0.31 -11.12 -7.67
N ALA A 22 1.29 -11.19 -6.78
CA ALA A 22 1.01 -11.46 -5.38
C ALA A 22 0.26 -10.31 -4.72
N ILE A 23 0.62 -9.08 -5.04
CA ILE A 23 -0.09 -7.93 -4.49
C ILE A 23 -1.53 -7.91 -4.96
N ASN A 24 -1.78 -8.30 -6.20
CA ASN A 24 -3.13 -8.34 -6.73
C ASN A 24 -3.99 -9.39 -6.04
N GLU A 25 -3.37 -10.34 -5.34
CA GLU A 25 -4.12 -11.31 -4.55
C GLU A 25 -4.52 -10.76 -3.20
N ILE A 26 -3.94 -9.64 -2.78
CA ILE A 26 -4.26 -9.03 -1.50
C ILE A 26 -5.58 -8.27 -1.67
N GLU A 27 -6.53 -8.56 -0.81
CA GLU A 27 -7.89 -8.08 -0.98
C GLU A 27 -7.98 -6.57 -1.11
N GLY A 28 -7.28 -5.83 -0.26
CA GLY A 28 -7.34 -4.38 -0.27
C GLY A 28 -6.22 -3.72 -1.04
N GLY A 29 -5.38 -4.49 -1.74
CA GLY A 29 -4.22 -3.94 -2.43
C GLY A 29 -4.52 -3.64 -3.88
N GLU A 30 -3.95 -2.56 -4.36
CA GLU A 30 -4.13 -2.18 -5.75
C GLU A 30 -2.85 -1.58 -6.29
N VAL A 31 -2.39 -2.11 -7.42
CA VAL A 31 -1.17 -1.62 -8.07
C VAL A 31 -1.57 -0.52 -9.03
N HIS A 32 -0.91 0.61 -8.95
CA HIS A 32 -1.21 1.76 -9.80
C HIS A 32 -0.17 1.99 -10.86
N ALA A 33 1.10 1.68 -10.58
CA ALA A 33 2.17 1.92 -11.52
C ALA A 33 3.38 1.12 -11.10
N GLN A 34 4.27 0.89 -12.04
CA GLN A 34 5.53 0.24 -11.71
C GLN A 34 6.60 0.73 -12.67
N GLU A 35 7.83 0.83 -12.17
CA GLU A 35 8.95 1.29 -12.96
C GLU A 35 10.24 0.90 -12.27
N ASP A 36 11.11 0.19 -12.97
CA ASP A 36 12.45 -0.11 -12.48
C ASP A 36 12.47 -0.75 -11.10
N GLY A 37 11.61 -1.73 -10.90
CA GLY A 37 11.60 -2.44 -9.62
C GLY A 37 10.91 -1.68 -8.52
N ARG A 38 10.18 -0.62 -8.85
CA ARG A 38 9.39 0.13 -7.87
C ARG A 38 7.94 0.05 -8.27
N ILE A 39 7.08 -0.26 -7.29
CA ILE A 39 5.66 -0.43 -7.53
C ILE A 39 4.90 0.52 -6.62
N VAL A 40 4.03 1.31 -7.21
CA VAL A 40 3.15 2.19 -6.44
C VAL A 40 1.87 1.43 -6.15
N VAL A 41 1.57 1.28 -4.87
CA VAL A 41 0.45 0.45 -4.42
C VAL A 41 -0.35 1.23 -3.41
N THR A 42 -1.68 1.11 -3.48
CA THR A 42 -2.51 1.55 -2.36
C THR A 42 -3.10 0.33 -1.68
N VAL A 43 -3.26 0.42 -0.39
CA VAL A 43 -3.81 -0.65 0.44
C VAL A 43 -4.87 -0.05 1.32
N GLU A 44 -6.05 -0.65 1.37
CA GLU A 44 -7.11 -0.13 2.22
C GLU A 44 -7.66 -1.24 3.11
N ASP A 45 -8.28 -0.81 4.22
CA ASP A 45 -8.91 -1.75 5.13
C ASP A 45 -9.98 -2.53 4.39
N THR A 46 -10.08 -3.82 4.73
CA THR A 46 -11.19 -4.64 4.25
C THR A 46 -11.94 -5.14 5.47
N GLU A 47 -13.00 -5.89 5.24
CA GLU A 47 -13.78 -6.43 6.34
C GLU A 47 -13.01 -7.44 7.15
N THR A 48 -12.03 -8.09 6.54
CA THR A 48 -11.30 -9.14 7.21
C THR A 48 -9.90 -8.76 7.63
N GLN A 49 -9.37 -7.65 7.10
CA GLN A 49 -7.98 -7.34 7.33
C GLN A 49 -7.73 -5.84 7.25
N ARG A 50 -6.96 -5.33 8.18
CA ARG A 50 -6.62 -3.91 8.18
C ARG A 50 -5.49 -3.65 7.20
N ALA A 51 -5.40 -2.39 6.75
CA ALA A 51 -4.35 -2.00 5.83
C ALA A 51 -2.97 -2.30 6.40
N SER A 52 -2.77 -2.06 7.69
CA SER A 52 -1.47 -2.33 8.31
C SER A 52 -1.10 -3.80 8.24
N GLU A 53 -2.08 -4.68 8.40
CA GLU A 53 -1.82 -6.11 8.31
C GLU A 53 -1.49 -6.51 6.89
N GLN A 54 -2.16 -5.90 5.92
CA GLN A 54 -1.88 -6.21 4.53
C GLN A 54 -0.50 -5.72 4.12
N ILE A 55 -0.07 -4.58 4.67
CA ILE A 55 1.27 -4.08 4.42
C ILE A 55 2.31 -5.06 4.98
N MET A 56 2.04 -5.60 6.18
CA MET A 56 2.94 -6.60 6.73
C MET A 56 3.01 -7.83 5.83
N ASP A 57 1.88 -8.23 5.25
CA ASP A 57 1.88 -9.35 4.32
C ASP A 57 2.71 -9.05 3.09
N MET A 58 2.70 -7.80 2.62
CA MET A 58 3.50 -7.45 1.45
C MET A 58 5.00 -7.62 1.72
N HIS A 59 5.44 -7.40 2.97
CA HIS A 59 6.84 -7.61 3.31
C HIS A 59 7.24 -9.07 3.17
N GLN A 60 6.28 -10.00 3.22
CA GLN A 60 6.57 -11.41 3.15
C GLN A 60 6.60 -11.95 1.73
N ILE A 61 6.25 -11.15 0.74
CA ILE A 61 6.22 -11.59 -0.65
C ILE A 61 7.64 -11.79 -1.14
N PRO A 62 7.95 -12.97 -1.71
CA PRO A 62 9.30 -13.18 -2.25
C PRO A 62 9.62 -12.16 -3.33
N GLY A 63 10.79 -11.57 -3.24
CA GLY A 63 11.21 -10.56 -4.20
C GLY A 63 11.01 -9.14 -3.72
N VAL A 64 10.27 -8.93 -2.64
CA VAL A 64 10.09 -7.61 -2.07
C VAL A 64 11.32 -7.27 -1.22
N LEU A 65 11.95 -6.16 -1.53
CA LEU A 65 13.11 -5.69 -0.77
C LEU A 65 12.70 -4.77 0.37
N THR A 66 11.85 -3.80 0.07
CA THR A 66 11.33 -2.91 1.10
C THR A 66 9.94 -2.45 0.71
N VAL A 67 9.18 -2.06 1.72
CA VAL A 67 7.88 -1.40 1.51
C VAL A 67 7.95 -0.11 2.31
N THR A 68 7.77 1.01 1.62
CA THR A 68 7.84 2.33 2.25
C THR A 68 6.45 2.94 2.21
N LEU A 69 5.98 3.36 3.37
CA LEU A 69 4.70 4.05 3.45
C LEU A 69 4.91 5.49 3.01
N THR A 70 4.26 5.88 1.91
CA THR A 70 4.43 7.22 1.37
C THR A 70 3.23 8.10 1.65
N TYR A 71 2.10 7.50 1.99
CA TYR A 71 0.88 8.23 2.10
C TYR A 71 -0.09 7.46 2.98
N HIS A 72 -0.79 8.15 3.85
CA HIS A 72 -1.80 7.54 4.69
C HIS A 72 -2.98 8.47 4.77
N HIS A 73 -4.14 7.97 4.39
CA HIS A 73 -5.38 8.72 4.49
C HIS A 73 -6.33 7.94 5.37
N PHE A 74 -6.85 8.63 6.37
CA PHE A 74 -7.80 8.03 7.28
C PHE A 74 -9.09 8.82 7.18
N GLU A 75 -10.16 8.14 6.87
CA GLU A 75 -11.43 8.81 6.70
C GLU A 75 -12.44 8.20 7.64
N GLU A 76 -13.01 9.01 8.46
CA GLU A 76 -14.05 8.60 9.35
C GLU A 76 -15.32 9.24 8.88
N MET A 77 -16.40 8.58 9.16
CA MET A 77 -17.65 9.02 8.72
C MET A 77 -17.88 10.47 8.96
N GLY A 78 -17.97 11.23 7.94
CA GLY A 78 -18.28 12.63 8.00
C GLY A 78 -17.17 13.53 8.44
N ALA A 79 -16.09 13.00 8.88
CA ALA A 79 -15.07 13.86 9.37
C ALA A 79 -13.91 13.75 8.50
N SER A 80 -13.85 14.39 7.49
CA SER A 80 -12.65 14.37 6.77
C SER A 80 -11.75 15.25 7.50
N ALA A 81 -10.67 14.78 7.81
CA ALA A 81 -9.70 15.52 8.47
C ALA A 81 -9.09 16.46 7.54
N PRO A 82 -9.28 17.50 7.64
CA PRO A 82 -8.70 18.40 6.73
C PRO A 82 -7.32 18.82 7.10
N ASN A 83 -7.25 18.64 7.34
CA ASN A 83 -6.41 18.92 7.37
C ASN A 83 -5.43 18.67 7.71
N LEU A 84 -5.40 18.40 7.82
CA LEU A 84 -4.62 18.13 8.11
C LEU A 84 -3.66 18.12 7.56
N ASP A 85 -3.72 18.37 7.20
CA ASP A 85 -2.91 18.36 6.81
C ASP A 85 -2.15 18.96 6.59
N GLN A 86 -1.99 19.34 6.76
CA GLN A 86 -1.18 19.78 6.65
C GLN A 86 -0.22 19.78 6.83
N PRO A 87 0.25 20.01 6.72
CA PRO A 87 1.23 19.95 6.77
C PRO A 87 2.08 20.03 6.88
N THR A 88 2.21 20.19 6.92
CA THR A 88 2.99 20.22 7.07
C THR A 88 3.82 20.12 7.12
N HIS A 89 4.10 20.18 6.97
CA HIS A 89 4.86 20.06 7.06
C HIS A 89 5.43 20.09 6.85
#